data_4fda67abd097cf26acdd8730bbba5eca
#
_entry.id   4fda67abd097cf26acdd8730bbba5eca
#
_cell.length_a   1.000
_cell.length_b   1.000
_cell.length_c   1.000
_cell.angle_alpha   90.00
_cell.angle_beta   90.00
_cell.angle_gamma   90.00
#
_symmetry.space_group_name_H-M   'P 1'
#
loop_
_entity.id
_entity.type
_entity.pdbx_description
1 polymer ?
#
loop_
_entity_poly.entity_id
_entity_poly.type
_entity_poly.pdbx_seq_one_letter_code
_entity_poly.pdbx_strand_id
1 'polypeptide(L)'
;TEFFDIPYICNRIKNLFGEDEVKRLSPWRNVFSKNVFSMGRDHQIYEIQGVAALDYFDLYRKFTYTNQESYRLDHIAYVELGERKDGNPYETFREWYQKDYQSFIEYNITDVELVDKLEDKMKLIELCLTMAYDAKVNYVDVLGSVKYWDILIYNHLRKKNIVIPQKRKNTKAEKYEGAYVKDPIVGMHNWVMSFDLNSLYPHLIMQYNISPETLYGQQKVKDMNVDKLLDKKVDTSILKGVTLTPN
;
A
#
# COMPACT_ATOMS: atom_id res chain seq x y z
N THR A 1 -3.69 3.09 14.43
CA THR A 1 -4.99 2.61 14.91
C THR A 1 -5.08 1.09 14.93
N GLU A 2 -4.79 0.39 13.81
CA GLU A 2 -4.93 -1.08 13.69
C GLU A 2 -4.02 -1.86 14.65
N PHE A 3 -2.80 -1.40 14.89
CA PHE A 3 -1.80 -2.11 15.71
C PHE A 3 -1.80 -1.72 17.18
N PHE A 4 -2.50 -0.68 17.58
CA PHE A 4 -2.51 -0.22 18.97
C PHE A 4 -3.91 0.04 19.53
N ASP A 5 -4.66 1.00 18.99
CA ASP A 5 -5.91 1.46 19.61
C ASP A 5 -6.99 0.38 19.60
N ILE A 6 -7.23 -0.25 18.43
CA ILE A 6 -8.24 -1.31 18.32
C ILE A 6 -7.87 -2.53 19.18
N PRO A 7 -6.64 -3.07 19.13
CA PRO A 7 -6.22 -4.14 20.04
C PRO A 7 -6.33 -3.78 21.50
N TYR A 8 -5.95 -2.55 21.88
CA TYR A 8 -6.09 -2.10 23.26
C TYR A 8 -7.55 -2.09 23.71
N ILE A 9 -8.45 -1.52 22.92
CA ILE A 9 -9.87 -1.46 23.25
C ILE A 9 -10.46 -2.87 23.36
N CYS A 10 -10.21 -3.73 22.37
CA CYS A 10 -10.71 -5.11 22.38
C CYS A 10 -10.21 -5.90 23.59
N ASN A 11 -8.90 -5.84 23.87
CA ASN A 11 -8.33 -6.51 25.04
C ASN A 11 -8.83 -5.92 26.36
N ARG A 12 -9.04 -4.60 26.43
CA ARG A 12 -9.59 -3.94 27.62
C ARG A 12 -11.02 -4.37 27.89
N ILE A 13 -11.87 -4.41 26.86
CA ILE A 13 -13.25 -4.91 26.99
C ILE A 13 -13.24 -6.37 27.40
N LYS A 14 -12.42 -7.22 26.77
CA LYS A 14 -12.28 -8.63 27.11
C LYS A 14 -11.92 -8.84 28.57
N ASN A 15 -10.98 -8.07 29.09
CA ASN A 15 -10.49 -8.19 30.45
C ASN A 15 -11.50 -7.68 31.51
N LEU A 16 -12.28 -6.66 31.18
CA LEU A 16 -13.23 -6.06 32.13
C LEU A 16 -14.62 -6.72 32.09
N PHE A 17 -15.08 -7.10 30.91
CA PHE A 17 -16.47 -7.50 30.69
C PHE A 17 -16.62 -8.90 30.07
N GLY A 18 -15.54 -9.52 29.64
CA GLY A 18 -15.55 -10.84 29.01
C GLY A 18 -15.50 -10.80 27.49
N GLU A 19 -15.25 -11.98 26.92
CA GLU A 19 -14.99 -12.12 25.45
C GLU A 19 -16.23 -11.84 24.60
N ASP A 20 -17.43 -12.15 25.10
CA ASP A 20 -18.66 -11.92 24.34
C ASP A 20 -19.01 -10.44 24.18
N GLU A 21 -18.56 -9.58 25.11
CA GLU A 21 -18.77 -8.15 25.00
C GLU A 21 -17.93 -7.50 23.90
N VAL A 22 -16.78 -8.07 23.54
CA VAL A 22 -15.97 -7.62 22.40
C VAL A 22 -16.77 -7.74 21.10
N LYS A 23 -17.58 -8.76 20.96
CA LYS A 23 -18.43 -8.98 19.79
C LYS A 23 -19.45 -7.88 19.55
N ARG A 24 -19.81 -7.10 20.59
CA ARG A 24 -20.73 -5.94 20.47
C ARG A 24 -20.13 -4.77 19.67
N LEU A 25 -18.83 -4.74 19.48
CA LEU A 25 -18.19 -3.76 18.59
C LEU A 25 -18.60 -3.96 17.11
N SER A 26 -19.01 -5.18 16.76
CA SER A 26 -19.51 -5.50 15.43
C SER A 26 -21.04 -5.45 15.38
N PRO A 27 -21.66 -4.80 14.38
CA PRO A 27 -23.12 -4.84 14.18
C PRO A 27 -23.63 -6.26 13.95
N TRP A 28 -22.76 -7.16 13.49
CA TRP A 28 -23.09 -8.57 13.27
C TRP A 28 -22.58 -9.49 14.38
N ARG A 29 -22.09 -8.94 15.47
CA ARG A 29 -21.46 -9.65 16.58
C ARG A 29 -20.32 -10.58 16.17
N ASN A 30 -19.55 -10.14 15.20
CA ASN A 30 -18.48 -10.94 14.61
C ASN A 30 -17.16 -10.16 14.64
N VAL A 31 -16.26 -10.58 15.53
CA VAL A 31 -14.93 -9.99 15.71
C VAL A 31 -13.91 -11.12 15.71
N PHE A 32 -12.93 -11.05 14.84
CA PHE A 32 -11.85 -12.02 14.74
C PHE A 32 -10.54 -11.39 15.15
N SER A 33 -9.68 -12.18 15.79
CA SER A 33 -8.29 -11.81 16.00
C SER A 33 -7.40 -12.61 15.06
N LYS A 34 -6.38 -11.97 14.52
CA LYS A 34 -5.34 -12.61 13.70
C LYS A 34 -3.97 -12.03 14.05
N ASN A 35 -2.93 -12.87 13.93
CA ASN A 35 -1.55 -12.42 14.08
C ASN A 35 -1.02 -12.02 12.71
N VAL A 36 -0.40 -10.85 12.64
CA VAL A 36 0.21 -10.28 11.43
C VAL A 36 1.64 -9.90 11.75
N PHE A 37 2.58 -10.37 10.94
CA PHE A 37 3.97 -9.94 11.03
C PHE A 37 4.13 -8.61 10.26
N SER A 38 4.45 -7.55 10.97
CA SER A 38 4.67 -6.22 10.41
C SER A 38 5.78 -5.49 11.16
N MET A 39 6.59 -4.71 10.44
CA MET A 39 7.71 -3.93 11.02
C MET A 39 8.66 -4.77 11.90
N GLY A 40 8.92 -6.04 11.52
CA GLY A 40 9.84 -6.93 12.23
C GLY A 40 9.29 -7.54 13.53
N ARG A 41 7.96 -7.43 13.79
CA ARG A 41 7.30 -7.95 14.99
C ARG A 41 5.96 -8.58 14.65
N ASP A 42 5.54 -9.54 15.48
CA ASP A 42 4.19 -10.08 15.45
C ASP A 42 3.23 -9.13 16.17
N HIS A 43 2.15 -8.78 15.50
CA HIS A 43 1.07 -7.96 16.04
C HIS A 43 -0.23 -8.75 16.03
N GLN A 44 -0.93 -8.73 17.16
CA GLN A 44 -2.31 -9.20 17.20
C GLN A 44 -3.23 -8.05 16.76
N ILE A 45 -3.95 -8.25 15.67
CA ILE A 45 -4.95 -7.30 15.18
C ILE A 45 -6.35 -7.88 15.27
N TYR A 46 -7.34 -7.02 15.35
CA TYR A 46 -8.75 -7.38 15.42
C TYR A 46 -9.48 -6.89 14.18
N GLU A 47 -10.21 -7.78 13.55
CA GLU A 47 -11.08 -7.47 12.41
C GLU A 47 -12.54 -7.42 12.92
N ILE A 48 -13.10 -6.24 12.94
CA ILE A 48 -14.48 -5.99 13.38
C ILE A 48 -15.35 -5.98 12.13
N GLN A 49 -16.09 -7.06 11.92
CA GLN A 49 -16.93 -7.17 10.73
C GLN A 49 -18.08 -6.16 10.73
N GLY A 50 -18.31 -5.54 9.58
CA GLY A 50 -19.31 -4.50 9.42
C GLY A 50 -18.84 -3.10 9.81
N VAL A 51 -17.61 -2.96 10.29
CA VAL A 51 -16.98 -1.68 10.61
C VAL A 51 -15.74 -1.52 9.71
N ALA A 52 -15.72 -0.48 8.89
CA ALA A 52 -14.55 -0.11 8.10
C ALA A 52 -13.66 0.82 8.95
N ALA A 53 -12.44 0.37 9.22
CA ALA A 53 -11.43 1.20 9.87
C ALA A 53 -10.55 1.84 8.79
N LEU A 54 -10.58 3.18 8.70
CA LEU A 54 -9.68 3.96 7.84
C LEU A 54 -8.71 4.72 8.74
N ASP A 55 -7.42 4.41 8.59
CA ASP A 55 -6.37 5.17 9.26
C ASP A 55 -5.95 6.34 8.38
N TYR A 56 -5.96 7.55 8.93
CA TYR A 56 -5.61 8.75 8.16
C TYR A 56 -4.16 8.74 7.68
N PHE A 57 -3.28 8.08 8.42
CA PHE A 57 -1.91 7.82 8.01
C PHE A 57 -1.84 7.04 6.69
N ASP A 58 -2.65 5.98 6.55
CA ASP A 58 -2.68 5.16 5.35
C ASP A 58 -3.29 5.92 4.17
N LEU A 59 -4.35 6.70 4.42
CA LEU A 59 -4.94 7.58 3.41
C LEU A 59 -3.92 8.61 2.91
N TYR A 60 -3.23 9.27 3.83
CA TYR A 60 -2.22 10.27 3.48
C TYR A 60 -1.11 9.66 2.63
N ARG A 61 -0.53 8.52 3.06
CA ARG A 61 0.51 7.83 2.29
C ARG A 61 0.06 7.32 0.94
N LYS A 62 -1.20 6.94 0.82
CA LYS A 62 -1.76 6.40 -0.42
C LYS A 62 -2.02 7.49 -1.45
N PHE A 63 -2.54 8.63 -1.03
CA PHE A 63 -3.07 9.65 -1.93
C PHE A 63 -2.19 10.89 -2.06
N THR A 64 -1.06 10.96 -1.33
CA THR A 64 -0.05 12.01 -1.55
C THR A 64 1.11 11.46 -2.38
N TYR A 65 1.59 12.27 -3.32
CA TYR A 65 2.66 11.86 -4.24
C TYR A 65 4.06 12.17 -3.74
N THR A 66 4.17 13.03 -2.74
CA THR A 66 5.46 13.45 -2.15
C THR A 66 5.78 12.61 -0.94
N ASN A 67 6.98 12.03 -0.93
CA ASN A 67 7.49 11.37 0.25
C ASN A 67 7.87 12.40 1.31
N GLN A 68 7.46 12.16 2.55
CA GLN A 68 7.78 13.01 3.69
C GLN A 68 8.96 12.43 4.47
N GLU A 69 9.74 13.30 5.10
CA GLU A 69 10.84 12.89 6.00
C GLU A 69 10.31 12.14 7.22
N SER A 70 9.12 12.51 7.69
CA SER A 70 8.43 11.85 8.79
C SER A 70 6.93 11.85 8.55
N TYR A 71 6.27 10.74 8.90
CA TYR A 71 4.81 10.62 8.84
C TYR A 71 4.15 10.75 10.23
N ARG A 72 4.86 11.32 11.21
CA ARG A 72 4.25 11.66 12.50
C ARG A 72 3.26 12.81 12.33
N LEU A 73 2.16 12.77 13.08
CA LEU A 73 1.11 13.77 12.99
C LEU A 73 1.63 15.21 13.13
N ASP A 74 2.55 15.44 14.05
CA ASP A 74 3.19 16.77 14.24
C ASP A 74 3.88 17.26 12.96
N HIS A 75 4.65 16.39 12.29
CA HIS A 75 5.35 16.75 11.07
C HIS A 75 4.38 17.01 9.91
N ILE A 76 3.40 16.15 9.74
CA ILE A 76 2.42 16.29 8.67
C ILE A 76 1.53 17.52 8.89
N ALA A 77 1.10 17.77 10.13
CA ALA A 77 0.36 18.99 10.46
C ALA A 77 1.17 20.25 10.16
N TYR A 78 2.46 20.24 10.46
CA TYR A 78 3.34 21.37 10.12
C TYR A 78 3.46 21.57 8.61
N VAL A 79 3.71 20.50 7.85
CA VAL A 79 3.86 20.58 6.39
C VAL A 79 2.56 21.02 5.72
N GLU A 80 1.44 20.47 6.14
CA GLU A 80 0.16 20.71 5.48
C GLU A 80 -0.58 21.94 6.03
N LEU A 81 -0.58 22.15 7.34
CA LEU A 81 -1.36 23.20 7.99
C LEU A 81 -0.50 24.38 8.47
N GLY A 82 0.81 24.21 8.63
CA GLY A 82 1.69 25.15 9.30
C GLY A 82 1.59 25.12 10.84
N GLU A 83 0.84 24.18 11.39
CA GLU A 83 0.59 24.01 12.81
C GLU A 83 1.45 22.88 13.39
N ARG A 84 1.85 23.01 14.65
CA ARG A 84 2.60 21.97 15.38
C ARG A 84 1.87 21.62 16.65
N LYS A 85 2.16 20.45 17.16
CA LYS A 85 1.76 20.03 18.50
C LYS A 85 2.58 20.70 19.57
N ASP A 86 1.98 20.94 20.71
CA ASP A 86 2.73 21.28 21.90
C ASP A 86 3.57 20.08 22.36
N GLY A 87 4.80 20.33 22.76
CA GLY A 87 5.67 19.28 23.24
C GLY A 87 5.20 18.70 24.59
N ASN A 88 5.56 17.45 24.87
CA ASN A 88 5.37 16.87 26.20
C ASN A 88 6.25 17.63 27.21
N PRO A 89 5.67 18.33 28.21
CA PRO A 89 6.43 19.05 29.22
C PRO A 89 7.06 18.16 30.30
N TYR A 90 6.76 16.84 30.30
CA TYR A 90 7.24 15.86 31.27
C TYR A 90 8.07 14.79 30.58
N GLU A 91 8.85 14.01 31.34
CA GLU A 91 9.69 12.95 30.80
C GLU A 91 8.85 11.79 30.19
N THR A 92 7.69 11.48 30.78
CA THR A 92 6.81 10.42 30.32
C THR A 92 5.36 10.87 30.27
N PHE A 93 4.56 10.28 29.36
CA PHE A 93 3.11 10.49 29.31
C PHE A 93 2.39 10.06 30.61
N ARG A 94 2.93 9.05 31.32
CA ARG A 94 2.37 8.62 32.59
C ARG A 94 2.53 9.69 33.67
N GLU A 95 3.69 10.32 33.71
CA GLU A 95 3.97 11.42 34.64
C GLU A 95 3.07 12.61 34.34
N TRP A 96 2.94 12.95 33.06
CA TRP A 96 2.05 14.01 32.64
C TRP A 96 0.59 13.75 33.05
N TYR A 97 0.07 12.57 32.74
CA TYR A 97 -1.27 12.16 33.17
C TYR A 97 -1.51 12.26 34.69
N GLN A 98 -0.50 11.96 35.51
CA GLN A 98 -0.60 11.99 36.98
C GLN A 98 -0.46 13.39 37.57
N LYS A 99 0.38 14.24 36.98
CA LYS A 99 0.72 15.56 37.54
C LYS A 99 -0.18 16.68 36.98
N ASP A 100 -0.55 16.62 35.72
CA ASP A 100 -1.34 17.62 35.03
C ASP A 100 -2.31 16.98 34.04
N TYR A 101 -3.36 16.44 34.62
CA TYR A 101 -4.40 15.73 33.88
C TYR A 101 -5.12 16.61 32.86
N GLN A 102 -5.37 17.87 33.20
CA GLN A 102 -6.09 18.80 32.31
C GLN A 102 -5.28 19.09 31.03
N SER A 103 -4.04 19.45 31.17
CA SER A 103 -3.16 19.70 30.02
C SER A 103 -2.93 18.45 29.17
N PHE A 104 -2.91 17.25 29.81
CA PHE A 104 -2.84 15.99 29.10
C PHE A 104 -4.08 15.75 28.22
N ILE A 105 -5.27 16.09 28.71
CA ILE A 105 -6.53 15.98 27.93
C ILE A 105 -6.52 16.99 26.78
N GLU A 106 -6.10 18.23 27.03
CA GLU A 106 -6.02 19.29 25.99
C GLU A 106 -5.07 18.88 24.86
N TYR A 107 -3.93 18.28 25.19
CA TYR A 107 -3.02 17.71 24.19
C TYR A 107 -3.72 16.63 23.34
N ASN A 108 -4.51 15.75 23.95
CA ASN A 108 -5.23 14.72 23.22
C ASN A 108 -6.34 15.31 22.32
N ILE A 109 -7.01 16.39 22.78
CA ILE A 109 -7.98 17.12 21.96
C ILE A 109 -7.30 17.73 20.75
N THR A 110 -6.14 18.37 20.93
CA THR A 110 -5.33 18.95 19.82
C THR A 110 -4.97 17.89 18.80
N ASP A 111 -4.64 16.65 19.21
CA ASP A 111 -4.35 15.55 18.29
C ASP A 111 -5.55 15.23 17.38
N VAL A 112 -6.75 15.22 17.92
CA VAL A 112 -7.97 14.98 17.16
C VAL A 112 -8.27 16.14 16.23
N GLU A 113 -8.19 17.38 16.72
CA GLU A 113 -8.43 18.59 15.93
C GLU A 113 -7.48 18.72 14.75
N LEU A 114 -6.21 18.35 14.90
CA LEU A 114 -5.25 18.35 13.79
C LEU A 114 -5.64 17.38 12.69
N VAL A 115 -6.14 16.19 13.03
CA VAL A 115 -6.62 15.23 12.02
C VAL A 115 -7.86 15.77 11.32
N ASP A 116 -8.78 16.39 12.04
CA ASP A 116 -9.98 17.01 11.47
C ASP A 116 -9.63 18.15 10.51
N LYS A 117 -8.72 19.05 10.89
CA LYS A 117 -8.20 20.11 10.03
C LYS A 117 -7.49 19.56 8.78
N LEU A 118 -6.74 18.47 8.92
CA LEU A 118 -6.11 17.79 7.78
C LEU A 118 -7.17 17.29 6.81
N GLU A 119 -8.23 16.64 7.31
CA GLU A 119 -9.33 16.18 6.46
C GLU A 119 -10.07 17.34 5.81
N ASP A 120 -10.30 18.43 6.54
CA ASP A 120 -10.94 19.62 5.99
C ASP A 120 -10.17 20.23 4.82
N LYS A 121 -8.84 20.20 4.89
CA LYS A 121 -7.98 20.67 3.82
C LYS A 121 -7.83 19.67 2.67
N MET A 122 -7.60 18.40 2.98
CA MET A 122 -7.14 17.42 2.00
C MET A 122 -8.27 16.57 1.42
N LYS A 123 -9.38 16.40 2.15
CA LYS A 123 -10.55 15.64 1.71
C LYS A 123 -10.24 14.19 1.32
N LEU A 124 -9.32 13.54 2.02
CA LEU A 124 -8.87 12.18 1.68
C LEU A 124 -9.91 11.12 2.01
N ILE A 125 -10.71 11.32 3.05
CA ILE A 125 -11.84 10.43 3.37
C ILE A 125 -12.90 10.55 2.28
N GLU A 126 -13.26 11.77 1.87
CA GLU A 126 -14.22 11.99 0.80
C GLU A 126 -13.74 11.36 -0.52
N LEU A 127 -12.46 11.51 -0.85
CA LEU A 127 -11.84 10.85 -2.01
C LEU A 127 -11.96 9.32 -1.91
N CYS A 128 -11.61 8.75 -0.76
CA CYS A 128 -11.70 7.30 -0.53
C CYS A 128 -13.14 6.80 -0.68
N LEU A 129 -14.13 7.51 -0.11
CA LEU A 129 -15.54 7.17 -0.23
C LEU A 129 -16.03 7.23 -1.68
N THR A 130 -15.66 8.27 -2.40
CA THR A 130 -15.99 8.43 -3.82
C THR A 130 -15.44 7.30 -4.66
N MET A 131 -14.16 6.96 -4.47
CA MET A 131 -13.53 5.84 -5.17
C MET A 131 -14.20 4.50 -4.83
N ALA A 132 -14.50 4.26 -3.55
CA ALA A 132 -15.17 3.03 -3.13
C ALA A 132 -16.56 2.89 -3.76
N TYR A 133 -17.30 3.99 -3.83
CA TYR A 133 -18.62 4.02 -4.45
C TYR A 133 -18.57 3.74 -5.95
N ASP A 134 -17.64 4.37 -6.66
CA ASP A 134 -17.48 4.17 -8.11
C ASP A 134 -17.07 2.73 -8.45
N ALA A 135 -16.12 2.19 -7.72
CA ALA A 135 -15.65 0.81 -7.92
C ALA A 135 -16.58 -0.24 -7.34
N LYS A 136 -17.51 0.13 -6.43
CA LYS A 136 -18.36 -0.78 -5.65
C LYS A 136 -17.58 -1.76 -4.79
N VAL A 137 -16.61 -1.23 -4.07
CA VAL A 137 -15.76 -1.95 -3.12
C VAL A 137 -15.96 -1.42 -1.70
N ASN A 138 -15.48 -2.14 -0.69
CA ASN A 138 -15.42 -1.61 0.66
C ASN A 138 -14.38 -0.48 0.75
N TYR A 139 -14.57 0.44 1.69
CA TYR A 139 -13.68 1.61 1.86
C TYR A 139 -12.21 1.21 2.04
N VAL A 140 -11.94 0.20 2.87
CA VAL A 140 -10.58 -0.31 3.11
C VAL A 140 -9.94 -0.94 1.85
N ASP A 141 -10.74 -1.42 0.91
CA ASP A 141 -10.25 -2.04 -0.32
C ASP A 141 -9.66 -1.01 -1.30
N VAL A 142 -10.02 0.25 -1.16
CA VAL A 142 -9.47 1.36 -1.96
C VAL A 142 -7.98 1.56 -1.69
N LEU A 143 -7.52 1.26 -0.48
CA LEU A 143 -6.10 1.30 -0.12
C LEU A 143 -5.28 0.24 -0.88
N GLY A 144 -5.93 -0.86 -1.29
CA GLY A 144 -5.33 -1.96 -2.07
C GLY A 144 -5.58 -1.81 -3.57
N SER A 145 -4.55 -1.43 -4.35
CA SER A 145 -4.70 -1.22 -5.80
C SER A 145 -5.19 -2.46 -6.55
N VAL A 146 -4.74 -3.66 -6.19
CA VAL A 146 -5.09 -4.89 -6.91
C VAL A 146 -6.60 -5.17 -6.81
N LYS A 147 -7.16 -5.17 -5.61
CA LYS A 147 -8.59 -5.47 -5.40
C LYS A 147 -9.48 -4.41 -6.02
N TYR A 148 -9.09 -3.15 -5.92
CA TYR A 148 -9.79 -2.03 -6.53
C TYR A 148 -9.91 -2.20 -8.05
N TRP A 149 -8.80 -2.46 -8.75
CA TRP A 149 -8.78 -2.69 -10.19
C TRP A 149 -9.50 -3.96 -10.61
N ASP A 150 -9.34 -5.05 -9.86
CA ASP A 150 -10.05 -6.32 -10.12
C ASP A 150 -11.56 -6.08 -10.19
N ILE A 151 -12.12 -5.32 -9.25
CA ILE A 151 -13.58 -5.08 -9.21
C ILE A 151 -14.02 -4.08 -10.28
N LEU A 152 -13.23 -3.03 -10.57
CA LEU A 152 -13.53 -2.12 -11.68
C LEU A 152 -13.62 -2.86 -13.00
N ILE A 153 -12.61 -3.69 -13.29
CA ILE A 153 -12.56 -4.49 -14.52
C ILE A 153 -13.73 -5.50 -14.55
N TYR A 154 -13.99 -6.17 -13.41
CA TYR A 154 -15.14 -7.07 -13.29
C TYR A 154 -16.44 -6.37 -13.63
N ASN A 155 -16.71 -5.21 -13.03
CA ASN A 155 -17.95 -4.46 -13.28
C ASN A 155 -18.06 -4.01 -14.75
N HIS A 156 -16.93 -3.60 -15.36
CA HIS A 156 -16.89 -3.22 -16.78
C HIS A 156 -17.20 -4.41 -17.69
N LEU A 157 -16.57 -5.55 -17.48
CA LEU A 157 -16.79 -6.75 -18.29
C LEU A 157 -18.19 -7.33 -18.10
N ARG A 158 -18.71 -7.30 -16.86
CA ARG A 158 -20.08 -7.70 -16.57
C ARG A 158 -21.12 -6.90 -17.37
N LYS A 159 -20.91 -5.57 -17.51
CA LYS A 159 -21.78 -4.72 -18.34
C LYS A 159 -21.75 -5.13 -19.82
N LYS A 160 -20.67 -5.74 -20.28
CA LYS A 160 -20.50 -6.27 -21.63
C LYS A 160 -20.92 -7.73 -21.79
N ASN A 161 -21.51 -8.35 -20.75
CA ASN A 161 -21.84 -9.77 -20.68
C ASN A 161 -20.62 -10.70 -20.89
N ILE A 162 -19.44 -10.27 -20.50
CA ILE A 162 -18.21 -11.06 -20.55
C ILE A 162 -17.96 -11.67 -19.17
N VAL A 163 -17.81 -12.99 -19.13
CA VAL A 163 -17.53 -13.75 -17.92
C VAL A 163 -16.01 -13.85 -17.72
N ILE A 164 -15.55 -13.43 -16.54
CA ILE A 164 -14.15 -13.56 -16.17
C ILE A 164 -13.89 -15.00 -15.70
N PRO A 165 -12.84 -15.66 -16.21
CA PRO A 165 -12.49 -17.01 -15.78
C PRO A 165 -12.07 -17.01 -14.29
N GLN A 166 -12.36 -18.13 -13.61
CA GLN A 166 -11.97 -18.29 -12.21
C GLN A 166 -10.45 -18.18 -12.02
N LYS A 167 -10.01 -17.49 -10.98
CA LYS A 167 -8.59 -17.44 -10.60
C LYS A 167 -8.13 -18.87 -10.25
N ARG A 168 -7.23 -19.42 -11.06
CA ARG A 168 -6.59 -20.69 -10.73
C ARG A 168 -5.52 -20.45 -9.67
N LYS A 169 -5.48 -21.26 -8.62
CA LYS A 169 -4.36 -21.31 -7.68
C LYS A 169 -3.18 -21.98 -8.38
N ASN A 170 -2.39 -21.20 -9.09
CA ASN A 170 -1.14 -21.71 -9.63
C ASN A 170 -0.09 -21.60 -8.52
N THR A 171 0.41 -22.73 -8.06
CA THR A 171 1.68 -22.80 -7.37
C THR A 171 2.74 -22.42 -8.40
N LYS A 172 3.40 -21.28 -8.20
CA LYS A 172 4.54 -20.88 -9.05
C LYS A 172 5.63 -21.94 -8.87
N ALA A 173 5.82 -22.78 -9.86
CA ALA A 173 6.86 -23.80 -9.86
C ALA A 173 8.26 -23.19 -10.09
N GLU A 174 8.32 -22.04 -10.76
CA GLU A 174 9.57 -21.35 -11.07
C GLU A 174 9.46 -19.87 -10.69
N LYS A 175 10.53 -19.33 -10.12
CA LYS A 175 10.66 -17.89 -9.85
C LYS A 175 11.16 -17.21 -11.12
N TYR A 176 10.43 -16.22 -11.62
CA TYR A 176 10.91 -15.41 -12.73
C TYR A 176 12.10 -14.59 -12.27
N GLU A 177 13.14 -14.54 -13.10
CA GLU A 177 14.24 -13.63 -12.90
C GLU A 177 13.73 -12.19 -13.06
N GLY A 178 14.12 -11.32 -12.14
CA GLY A 178 13.73 -9.91 -12.16
C GLY A 178 14.48 -9.11 -13.22
N ALA A 179 14.28 -7.80 -13.23
CA ALA A 179 15.04 -6.91 -14.07
C ALA A 179 16.54 -6.96 -13.72
N TYR A 180 17.38 -6.85 -14.73
CA TYR A 180 18.83 -6.77 -14.51
C TYR A 180 19.18 -5.51 -13.73
N VAL A 181 19.90 -5.68 -12.65
CA VAL A 181 20.46 -4.61 -11.84
C VAL A 181 21.98 -4.81 -11.80
N LYS A 182 22.71 -3.86 -12.35
CA LYS A 182 24.17 -3.90 -12.30
C LYS A 182 24.66 -3.60 -10.88
N ASP A 183 25.60 -4.39 -10.39
CA ASP A 183 26.21 -4.14 -9.10
C ASP A 183 26.90 -2.76 -9.05
N PRO A 184 26.73 -1.99 -7.97
CA PRO A 184 27.35 -0.69 -7.86
C PRO A 184 28.86 -0.82 -7.71
N ILE A 185 29.60 0.05 -8.37
CA ILE A 185 31.03 0.20 -8.13
C ILE A 185 31.18 1.07 -6.89
N VAL A 186 31.53 0.45 -5.77
CA VAL A 186 31.68 1.14 -4.48
C VAL A 186 32.88 2.07 -4.52
N GLY A 187 32.65 3.35 -4.20
CA GLY A 187 33.70 4.36 -4.15
C GLY A 187 33.16 5.78 -4.27
N MET A 188 34.06 6.75 -4.23
CA MET A 188 33.76 8.13 -4.50
C MET A 188 33.88 8.39 -6.00
N HIS A 189 32.82 8.91 -6.62
CA HIS A 189 32.77 9.21 -8.04
C HIS A 189 32.56 10.71 -8.25
N ASN A 190 33.36 11.30 -9.14
CA ASN A 190 33.21 12.68 -9.56
C ASN A 190 32.35 12.77 -10.83
N TRP A 191 31.66 13.88 -11.00
CA TRP A 191 30.85 14.13 -12.20
C TRP A 191 29.77 13.08 -12.47
N VAL A 192 29.03 12.70 -11.44
CA VAL A 192 27.92 11.74 -11.56
C VAL A 192 26.70 12.41 -12.17
N MET A 193 26.18 11.84 -13.24
CA MET A 193 24.88 12.20 -13.82
C MET A 193 23.92 11.03 -13.70
N SER A 194 22.71 11.29 -13.24
CA SER A 194 21.62 10.31 -13.14
C SER A 194 20.59 10.58 -14.23
N PHE A 195 20.24 9.53 -14.95
CA PHE A 195 19.21 9.57 -15.97
C PHE A 195 18.14 8.55 -15.63
N ASP A 196 16.88 8.92 -15.79
CA ASP A 196 15.73 8.02 -15.66
C ASP A 196 14.91 8.04 -16.96
N LEU A 197 14.47 6.86 -17.39
CA LEU A 197 13.61 6.70 -18.55
C LEU A 197 12.15 6.72 -18.11
N ASN A 198 11.48 7.82 -18.37
CA ASN A 198 10.09 7.97 -18.00
C ASN A 198 9.23 6.88 -18.63
N SER A 199 8.50 6.16 -17.77
CA SER A 199 7.56 5.09 -18.20
C SER A 199 8.18 4.04 -19.12
N LEU A 200 9.40 3.58 -18.85
CA LEU A 200 10.16 2.65 -19.71
C LEU A 200 9.33 1.42 -20.13
N TYR A 201 8.74 0.71 -19.18
CA TYR A 201 7.96 -0.50 -19.50
C TYR A 201 6.73 -0.21 -20.36
N PRO A 202 5.87 0.77 -20.04
CA PRO A 202 4.76 1.14 -20.91
C PRO A 202 5.18 1.47 -22.34
N HIS A 203 6.26 2.24 -22.53
CA HIS A 203 6.77 2.57 -23.85
C HIS A 203 7.29 1.37 -24.63
N LEU A 204 7.98 0.45 -23.95
CA LEU A 204 8.44 -0.80 -24.59
C LEU A 204 7.26 -1.70 -24.98
N ILE A 205 6.24 -1.78 -24.12
CA ILE A 205 5.01 -2.54 -24.42
C ILE A 205 4.32 -1.97 -25.66
N MET A 206 4.20 -0.65 -25.76
CA MET A 206 3.61 0.00 -26.96
C MET A 206 4.50 -0.18 -28.19
N GLN A 207 5.79 0.07 -28.07
CA GLN A 207 6.72 0.04 -29.19
C GLN A 207 6.83 -1.35 -29.83
N TYR A 208 6.81 -2.41 -29.01
CA TYR A 208 6.98 -3.78 -29.45
C TYR A 208 5.67 -4.57 -29.48
N ASN A 209 4.53 -3.92 -29.24
CA ASN A 209 3.20 -4.54 -29.21
C ASN A 209 3.17 -5.80 -28.32
N ILE A 210 3.72 -5.71 -27.11
CA ILE A 210 3.82 -6.83 -26.17
C ILE A 210 2.48 -7.04 -25.50
N SER A 211 1.81 -8.16 -25.80
CA SER A 211 0.56 -8.56 -25.16
C SER A 211 0.44 -10.09 -25.12
N PRO A 212 -0.46 -10.65 -24.30
CA PRO A 212 -0.74 -12.07 -24.32
C PRO A 212 -1.18 -12.58 -25.70
N GLU A 213 -1.89 -11.76 -26.47
CA GLU A 213 -2.40 -12.10 -27.82
C GLU A 213 -1.31 -12.12 -28.86
N THR A 214 -0.21 -11.38 -28.64
CA THR A 214 0.93 -11.32 -29.56
C THR A 214 2.03 -12.32 -29.22
N LEU A 215 1.86 -13.11 -28.14
CA LEU A 215 2.79 -14.16 -27.76
C LEU A 215 2.74 -15.31 -28.75
N TYR A 216 3.73 -15.39 -29.63
CA TYR A 216 3.85 -16.45 -30.64
C TYR A 216 4.36 -17.78 -30.09
N GLY A 217 5.30 -17.70 -29.14
CA GLY A 217 5.91 -18.90 -28.57
C GLY A 217 6.94 -18.58 -27.50
N GLN A 218 7.40 -19.62 -26.81
CA GLN A 218 8.43 -19.51 -25.79
C GLN A 218 9.53 -20.51 -26.09
N GLN A 219 10.77 -20.04 -26.12
CA GLN A 219 11.93 -20.87 -26.26
C GLN A 219 12.85 -20.73 -25.05
N LYS A 220 13.34 -21.86 -24.53
CA LYS A 220 14.36 -21.85 -23.47
C LYS A 220 15.72 -21.82 -24.15
N VAL A 221 16.46 -20.73 -23.97
CA VAL A 221 17.85 -20.62 -24.38
C VAL A 221 18.72 -21.05 -23.21
N LYS A 222 19.58 -22.06 -23.42
CA LYS A 222 20.54 -22.51 -22.40
C LYS A 222 21.58 -21.41 -22.17
N ASP A 223 21.92 -21.16 -20.90
CA ASP A 223 22.99 -20.26 -20.47
C ASP A 223 22.83 -18.78 -20.89
N MET A 224 21.59 -18.30 -21.03
CA MET A 224 21.33 -16.89 -21.29
C MET A 224 21.58 -16.08 -20.01
N ASN A 225 22.57 -15.20 -20.08
CA ASN A 225 22.87 -14.18 -19.08
C ASN A 225 22.89 -12.82 -19.78
N VAL A 226 22.45 -11.77 -19.11
CA VAL A 226 22.40 -10.41 -19.67
C VAL A 226 23.80 -9.93 -20.12
N ASP A 227 24.84 -10.26 -19.37
CA ASP A 227 26.22 -9.92 -19.76
C ASP A 227 26.63 -10.57 -21.07
N LYS A 228 26.28 -11.85 -21.27
CA LYS A 228 26.53 -12.56 -22.54
C LYS A 228 25.74 -11.97 -23.70
N LEU A 229 24.51 -11.46 -23.41
CA LEU A 229 23.70 -10.79 -24.41
C LEU A 229 24.32 -9.46 -24.82
N LEU A 230 24.76 -8.65 -23.85
CA LEU A 230 25.46 -7.38 -24.09
C LEU A 230 26.77 -7.58 -24.84
N ASP A 231 27.49 -8.64 -24.52
CA ASP A 231 28.75 -9.02 -25.22
C ASP A 231 28.49 -9.66 -26.59
N LYS A 232 27.25 -9.76 -27.05
CA LYS A 232 26.84 -10.45 -28.29
C LYS A 232 27.32 -11.90 -28.39
N LYS A 233 27.48 -12.59 -27.26
CA LYS A 233 27.88 -13.99 -27.16
C LYS A 233 26.73 -14.98 -27.17
N VAL A 234 25.49 -14.48 -27.23
CA VAL A 234 24.27 -15.31 -27.28
C VAL A 234 23.91 -15.57 -28.73
N ASP A 235 23.68 -16.81 -29.07
CA ASP A 235 23.15 -17.17 -30.38
C ASP A 235 21.71 -16.72 -30.55
N THR A 236 21.52 -15.65 -31.30
CA THR A 236 20.20 -15.08 -31.63
C THR A 236 19.63 -15.60 -32.94
N SER A 237 20.26 -16.59 -33.56
CA SER A 237 19.80 -17.17 -34.83
C SER A 237 18.41 -17.75 -34.76
N ILE A 238 17.95 -18.18 -33.55
CA ILE A 238 16.63 -18.65 -33.26
C ILE A 238 15.56 -17.58 -33.47
N LEU A 239 15.92 -16.30 -33.36
CA LEU A 239 15.03 -15.16 -33.55
C LEU A 239 14.95 -14.68 -35.01
N LYS A 240 15.66 -15.31 -35.93
CA LYS A 240 15.57 -14.99 -37.34
C LYS A 240 14.18 -15.29 -37.88
N GLY A 241 13.54 -14.30 -38.43
CA GLY A 241 12.20 -14.39 -38.99
C GLY A 241 11.08 -13.91 -38.07
N VAL A 242 11.39 -13.49 -36.83
CA VAL A 242 10.45 -12.79 -35.99
C VAL A 242 10.43 -11.31 -36.37
N THR A 243 9.36 -10.86 -36.99
CA THR A 243 9.16 -9.44 -37.31
C THR A 243 8.34 -8.83 -36.17
N LEU A 244 8.95 -7.89 -35.45
CA LEU A 244 8.21 -7.06 -34.49
C LEU A 244 7.53 -5.95 -35.31
N THR A 245 6.22 -5.98 -35.38
CA THR A 245 5.45 -4.91 -36.00
C THR A 245 5.12 -3.88 -34.93
N PRO A 246 5.64 -2.66 -35.02
CA PRO A 246 5.17 -1.58 -34.17
C PRO A 246 3.72 -1.25 -34.51
N ASN A 247 2.95 -0.87 -33.47
CA ASN A 247 1.61 -0.31 -33.64
C ASN A 247 1.68 1.06 -34.29
#